data_b1ae6d21fb12cba980329f79d9000362
#
_entry.id   b1ae6d21fb12cba980329f79d9000362
#
_cell.length_a   1.000
_cell.length_b   1.000
_cell.length_c   1.000
_cell.angle_alpha   90.00
_cell.angle_beta   90.00
_cell.angle_gamma   90.00
#
_symmetry.space_group_name_H-M   'P 1'
#
loop_
_entity.id
_entity.type
_entity.pdbx_description
1 polymer ?
#
loop_
_entity_poly.entity_id
_entity_poly.type
_entity_poly.pdbx_seq_one_letter_code
_entity_poly.pdbx_strand_id
1 'polypeptide(L)'
;MKNIEKIKITKNTTIKQALKIISDGAIKIAIVVDKKGKLLGTLTDGDIRRGFLKGLNINSSINSIIYEKPFVVKKNDIKEKVLKFAIRKKIYQIPIVDKNFKVIGLHVLDILIKNKKKNNLVVIMA
;
A
#
# COMPACT_ATOMS: atom_id res chain seq x y z
N MET A 1 -4.33 1.74 -11.09
CA MET A 1 -3.31 2.73 -10.73
C MET A 1 -2.18 2.69 -11.72
N LYS A 2 -1.87 3.82 -12.30
CA LYS A 2 -0.95 3.86 -13.43
C LYS A 2 0.54 3.83 -13.08
N ASN A 3 0.91 4.23 -11.88
CA ASN A 3 2.32 4.43 -11.54
C ASN A 3 2.74 3.73 -10.26
N ILE A 4 2.34 2.48 -10.15
CA ILE A 4 2.75 1.70 -8.97
C ILE A 4 4.27 1.60 -8.83
N GLU A 5 4.99 1.69 -9.95
CA GLU A 5 6.46 1.63 -9.91
C GLU A 5 7.07 2.79 -9.13
N LYS A 6 6.40 3.94 -9.09
CA LYS A 6 6.91 5.10 -8.37
C LYS A 6 6.90 4.94 -6.86
N ILE A 7 6.08 4.04 -6.35
CA ILE A 7 5.97 3.80 -4.91
C ILE A 7 6.62 2.49 -4.48
N LYS A 8 7.25 1.77 -5.40
CA LYS A 8 8.02 0.58 -5.07
C LYS A 8 9.41 0.97 -4.58
N ILE A 9 9.80 0.45 -3.43
CA ILE A 9 11.10 0.69 -2.84
C ILE A 9 11.70 -0.62 -2.37
N THR A 10 12.98 -0.60 -2.00
CA THR A 10 13.67 -1.77 -1.47
C THR A 10 13.92 -1.60 0.01
N LYS A 11 14.28 -2.69 0.68
CA LYS A 11 14.56 -2.66 2.11
C LYS A 11 15.77 -1.79 2.49
N ASN A 12 16.62 -1.47 1.52
CA ASN A 12 17.80 -0.62 1.76
C ASN A 12 17.51 0.87 1.54
N THR A 13 16.31 1.22 1.15
CA THR A 13 15.90 2.61 1.00
C THR A 13 16.03 3.32 2.35
N THR A 14 16.51 4.57 2.34
CA THR A 14 16.57 5.35 3.57
C THR A 14 15.21 5.93 3.92
N ILE A 15 15.04 6.25 5.20
CA ILE A 15 13.81 6.90 5.66
C ILE A 15 13.57 8.20 4.90
N LYS A 16 14.62 8.99 4.63
CA LYS A 16 14.50 10.23 3.86
C LYS A 16 13.92 9.98 2.47
N GLN A 17 14.44 8.98 1.76
CA GLN A 17 13.96 8.63 0.43
C GLN A 17 12.51 8.12 0.47
N ALA A 18 12.21 7.25 1.42
CA ALA A 18 10.86 6.71 1.57
C ALA A 18 9.86 7.80 1.92
N LEU A 19 10.23 8.69 2.82
CA LEU A 19 9.37 9.79 3.24
C LEU A 19 9.04 10.71 2.07
N LYS A 20 10.01 11.00 1.22
CA LYS A 20 9.78 11.80 0.02
C LYS A 20 8.77 11.12 -0.91
N ILE A 21 8.92 9.83 -1.14
CA ILE A 21 8.02 9.06 -2.00
C ILE A 21 6.59 9.09 -1.43
N ILE A 22 6.46 8.88 -0.13
CA ILE A 22 5.15 8.89 0.53
C ILE A 22 4.54 10.29 0.51
N SER A 23 5.33 11.33 0.76
CA SER A 23 4.85 12.71 0.78
C SER A 23 4.41 13.19 -0.60
N ASP A 24 5.20 12.87 -1.63
CA ASP A 24 4.92 13.31 -2.99
C ASP A 24 3.80 12.49 -3.64
N GLY A 25 3.54 11.31 -3.12
CA GLY A 25 2.51 10.42 -3.67
C GLY A 25 1.12 10.76 -3.17
N ALA A 26 0.13 10.64 -4.03
CA ALA A 26 -1.26 10.86 -3.66
C ALA A 26 -1.79 9.78 -2.70
N ILE A 27 -1.18 8.61 -2.70
CA ILE A 27 -1.70 7.44 -1.99
C ILE A 27 -1.12 7.30 -0.59
N LYS A 28 0.02 7.91 -0.32
CA LYS A 28 0.62 7.95 1.02
C LYS A 28 1.10 6.60 1.54
N ILE A 29 1.54 5.73 0.64
CA ILE A 29 2.12 4.44 1.00
C ILE A 29 3.28 4.13 0.07
N ALA A 30 4.27 3.41 0.57
CA ALA A 30 5.32 2.82 -0.25
C ALA A 30 5.22 1.30 -0.16
N ILE A 31 5.54 0.63 -1.25
CA ILE A 31 5.50 -0.83 -1.34
C ILE A 31 6.92 -1.34 -1.39
N VAL A 32 7.29 -2.20 -0.44
CA VAL A 32 8.64 -2.72 -0.34
C VAL A 32 8.71 -4.05 -1.08
N VAL A 33 9.60 -4.13 -2.06
CA VAL A 33 9.76 -5.31 -2.89
C VAL A 33 11.22 -5.76 -2.90
N ASP A 34 11.43 -7.02 -3.28
CA ASP A 34 12.78 -7.55 -3.48
C ASP A 34 13.24 -7.30 -4.92
N LYS A 35 14.41 -7.81 -5.27
CA LYS A 35 14.98 -7.63 -6.61
C LYS A 35 14.12 -8.20 -7.72
N LYS A 36 13.27 -9.17 -7.41
CA LYS A 36 12.38 -9.81 -8.38
C LYS A 36 11.00 -9.18 -8.42
N GLY A 37 10.76 -8.15 -7.62
CA GLY A 37 9.47 -7.49 -7.53
C GLY A 37 8.48 -8.16 -6.59
N LYS A 38 8.91 -9.16 -5.82
CA LYS A 38 8.05 -9.80 -4.83
C LYS A 38 7.83 -8.90 -3.63
N LEU A 39 6.62 -8.94 -3.12
CA LEU A 39 6.24 -8.11 -1.98
C LEU A 39 6.96 -8.56 -0.70
N LEU A 40 7.65 -7.63 -0.07
CA LEU A 40 8.24 -7.83 1.25
C LEU A 40 7.40 -7.20 2.35
N GLY A 41 6.68 -6.14 2.02
CA GLY A 41 5.84 -5.45 2.98
C GLY A 41 5.43 -4.08 2.47
N THR A 42 4.87 -3.28 3.37
CA THR A 42 4.46 -1.91 3.07
C THR A 42 5.07 -0.96 4.07
N LEU A 43 5.07 0.32 3.72
CA LEU A 43 5.58 1.36 4.60
C LEU A 43 4.68 2.58 4.51
N THR A 44 4.21 3.04 5.65
CA THR A 44 3.37 4.24 5.75
C THR A 44 4.06 5.29 6.62
N ASP A 45 3.47 6.47 6.63
CA ASP A 45 3.88 7.57 7.49
C ASP A 45 3.96 7.16 8.96
N GLY A 46 2.95 6.39 9.40
CA GLY A 46 2.93 5.89 10.77
C GLY A 46 4.09 4.95 11.11
N ASP A 47 4.49 4.12 10.14
CA ASP A 47 5.63 3.22 10.33
C ASP A 47 6.92 4.04 10.51
N ILE A 48 7.08 5.10 9.72
CA ILE A 48 8.25 5.98 9.83
C ILE A 48 8.25 6.69 11.18
N ARG A 49 7.09 7.19 11.60
CA ARG A 49 6.97 7.87 12.90
C ARG A 49 7.38 6.95 14.04
N ARG A 50 6.91 5.71 14.01
CA ARG A 50 7.32 4.71 15.01
C ARG A 50 8.83 4.45 14.96
N GLY A 51 9.42 4.46 13.76
CA GLY A 51 10.86 4.33 13.61
C GLY A 51 11.64 5.44 14.30
N PHE A 52 11.19 6.67 14.13
CA PHE A 52 11.82 7.81 14.82
C PHE A 52 11.72 7.67 16.34
N LEU A 53 10.58 7.21 16.84
CA LEU A 53 10.41 6.98 18.27
C LEU A 53 11.34 5.90 18.81
N LYS A 54 11.79 4.99 17.96
CA LYS A 54 12.73 3.94 18.33
C LYS A 54 14.20 4.37 18.17
N GLY A 55 14.45 5.60 17.75
CA GLY A 55 15.79 6.13 17.61
C GLY A 55 16.36 6.12 16.20
N LEU A 56 15.58 5.76 15.21
CA LEU A 56 16.03 5.86 13.82
C LEU A 56 16.06 7.32 13.37
N ASN A 57 16.83 7.60 12.33
CA ASN A 57 16.91 8.94 11.76
C ASN A 57 16.72 8.88 10.25
N ILE A 58 16.76 10.03 9.59
CA ILE A 58 16.47 10.12 8.16
C ILE A 58 17.44 9.34 7.28
N ASN A 59 18.64 9.05 7.78
CA ASN A 59 19.65 8.28 7.05
C ASN A 59 19.58 6.78 7.34
N SER A 60 18.72 6.37 8.26
CA SER A 60 18.52 4.95 8.58
C SER A 60 17.80 4.23 7.44
N SER A 61 18.12 2.94 7.26
CA SER A 61 17.37 2.08 6.37
C SER A 61 15.97 1.84 6.92
N ILE A 62 15.00 1.63 6.03
CA ILE A 62 13.64 1.28 6.43
C ILE A 62 13.48 -0.18 6.85
N ASN A 63 14.54 -0.97 6.75
CA ASN A 63 14.48 -2.42 6.90
C ASN A 63 13.79 -2.87 8.21
N SER A 64 14.03 -2.17 9.30
CA SER A 64 13.48 -2.57 10.61
C SER A 64 12.06 -2.09 10.87
N ILE A 65 11.51 -1.26 10.00
CA ILE A 65 10.17 -0.67 10.19
C ILE A 65 9.17 -1.07 9.10
N ILE A 66 9.53 -1.99 8.22
CA ILE A 66 8.63 -2.50 7.21
C ILE A 66 7.49 -3.27 7.89
N TYR A 67 6.25 -3.00 7.47
CA TYR A 67 5.12 -3.80 7.88
C TYR A 67 5.09 -5.07 7.02
N GLU A 68 5.47 -6.20 7.60
CA GLU A 68 5.77 -7.42 6.85
C GLU A 68 4.56 -8.28 6.50
N LYS A 69 3.41 -7.99 7.07
CA LYS A 69 2.21 -8.81 6.87
C LYS A 69 1.02 -7.98 6.39
N PRO A 70 1.14 -7.24 5.28
CA PRO A 70 -0.01 -6.52 4.76
C PRO A 70 -1.06 -7.49 4.23
N PHE A 71 -2.32 -7.09 4.29
CA PHE A 71 -3.35 -7.83 3.59
C PHE A 71 -3.14 -7.66 2.08
N VAL A 72 -3.13 -8.77 1.35
CA VAL A 72 -2.95 -8.73 -0.10
C VAL A 72 -4.07 -9.48 -0.79
N VAL A 73 -4.32 -9.14 -2.05
CA VAL A 73 -5.29 -9.84 -2.89
C VAL A 73 -4.64 -10.21 -4.20
N LYS A 74 -5.25 -11.15 -4.90
CA LYS A 74 -4.80 -11.57 -6.22
C LYS A 74 -5.63 -10.86 -7.30
N LYS A 75 -5.08 -10.80 -8.49
CA LYS A 75 -5.69 -10.12 -9.62
C LYS A 75 -7.14 -10.55 -9.88
N ASN A 76 -7.43 -11.83 -9.69
CA ASN A 76 -8.75 -12.39 -9.99
C ASN A 76 -9.73 -12.35 -8.82
N ASP A 77 -9.33 -11.82 -7.68
CA ASP A 77 -10.23 -11.70 -6.54
C ASP A 77 -11.38 -10.73 -6.85
N ILE A 78 -12.55 -11.08 -6.38
CA ILE A 78 -13.76 -10.28 -6.67
C ILE A 78 -13.69 -8.96 -5.93
N LYS A 79 -13.77 -7.86 -6.70
CA LYS A 79 -13.64 -6.51 -6.13
C LYS A 79 -14.64 -6.21 -5.03
N GLU A 80 -15.87 -6.68 -5.14
CA GLU A 80 -16.89 -6.45 -4.11
C GLU A 80 -16.52 -7.09 -2.79
N LYS A 81 -15.97 -8.31 -2.83
CA LYS A 81 -15.53 -8.99 -1.62
C LYS A 81 -14.33 -8.28 -0.99
N VAL A 82 -13.41 -7.81 -1.83
CA VAL A 82 -12.25 -7.04 -1.38
C VAL A 82 -12.73 -5.76 -0.69
N LEU A 83 -13.66 -5.05 -1.30
CA LEU A 83 -14.20 -3.81 -0.75
C LEU A 83 -14.87 -4.04 0.61
N LYS A 84 -15.72 -5.05 0.70
CA LYS A 84 -16.42 -5.36 1.96
C LYS A 84 -15.43 -5.69 3.06
N PHE A 85 -14.42 -6.48 2.76
CA PHE A 85 -13.38 -6.84 3.71
C PHE A 85 -12.59 -5.61 4.15
N ALA A 86 -12.19 -4.77 3.20
CA ALA A 86 -11.40 -3.57 3.49
C ALA A 86 -12.18 -2.60 4.39
N ILE A 87 -13.45 -2.39 4.11
CA ILE A 87 -14.29 -1.52 4.94
C ILE A 87 -14.40 -2.07 6.36
N ARG A 88 -14.68 -3.36 6.48
CA ARG A 88 -14.85 -4.00 7.79
C ARG A 88 -13.57 -3.94 8.62
N LYS A 89 -12.41 -4.14 7.99
CA LYS A 89 -11.12 -4.16 8.67
C LYS A 89 -10.43 -2.81 8.69
N LYS A 90 -11.02 -1.80 8.08
CA LYS A 90 -10.45 -0.44 7.99
C LYS A 90 -9.08 -0.44 7.33
N ILE A 91 -8.93 -1.20 6.27
CA ILE A 91 -7.71 -1.27 5.48
C ILE A 91 -7.88 -0.37 4.26
N TYR A 92 -6.99 0.60 4.09
CA TYR A 92 -7.16 1.65 3.08
C TYR A 92 -6.39 1.40 1.79
N GLN A 93 -5.33 0.63 1.84
CA GLN A 93 -4.54 0.26 0.66
C GLN A 93 -4.26 -1.23 0.70
N ILE A 94 -4.48 -1.90 -0.42
CA ILE A 94 -4.33 -3.36 -0.52
C ILE A 94 -3.48 -3.70 -1.74
N PRO A 95 -2.26 -4.20 -1.55
CA PRO A 95 -1.44 -4.63 -2.69
C PRO A 95 -2.09 -5.77 -3.45
N ILE A 96 -1.98 -5.73 -4.77
CA ILE A 96 -2.42 -6.79 -5.66
C ILE A 96 -1.19 -7.53 -6.12
N VAL A 97 -1.17 -8.85 -5.95
CA VAL A 97 -0.04 -9.68 -6.33
C VAL A 97 -0.45 -10.74 -7.36
N ASP A 98 0.52 -11.20 -8.14
CA ASP A 98 0.31 -12.31 -9.06
C ASP A 98 0.60 -13.65 -8.38
N LYS A 99 0.58 -14.74 -9.17
CA LYS A 99 0.83 -16.09 -8.64
C LYS A 99 2.22 -16.26 -8.04
N ASN A 100 3.17 -15.41 -8.42
CA ASN A 100 4.54 -15.44 -7.91
C ASN A 100 4.77 -14.42 -6.80
N PHE A 101 3.69 -13.85 -6.28
CA PHE A 101 3.72 -12.84 -5.22
C PHE A 101 4.40 -11.54 -5.63
N LYS A 102 4.48 -11.28 -6.93
CA LYS A 102 4.97 -10.00 -7.45
C LYS A 102 3.87 -8.97 -7.40
N VAL A 103 4.21 -7.75 -7.01
CA VAL A 103 3.23 -6.68 -6.91
C VAL A 103 2.89 -6.18 -8.31
N ILE A 104 1.63 -6.26 -8.67
CA ILE A 104 1.13 -5.83 -9.99
C ILE A 104 0.16 -4.67 -9.91
N GLY A 105 -0.26 -4.28 -8.73
CA GLY A 105 -1.18 -3.17 -8.55
C GLY A 105 -1.45 -2.88 -7.10
N LEU A 106 -2.36 -1.95 -6.89
CA LEU A 106 -2.77 -1.53 -5.56
C LEU A 106 -4.24 -1.11 -5.61
N HIS A 107 -5.05 -1.66 -4.73
CA HIS A 107 -6.40 -1.14 -4.48
C HIS A 107 -6.32 -0.05 -3.42
N VAL A 108 -6.97 1.06 -3.70
CA VAL A 108 -7.12 2.15 -2.74
C VAL A 108 -8.59 2.22 -2.37
N LEU A 109 -8.90 2.09 -1.09
CA LEU A 109 -10.29 2.00 -0.62
C LEU A 109 -11.14 3.17 -1.13
N ASP A 110 -10.64 4.39 -1.07
CA ASP A 110 -11.40 5.55 -1.54
C ASP A 110 -11.75 5.45 -3.02
N ILE A 111 -10.83 4.93 -3.84
CA ILE A 111 -11.08 4.76 -5.27
C ILE A 111 -12.11 3.67 -5.52
N LEU A 112 -12.04 2.56 -4.78
CA LEU A 112 -13.02 1.48 -4.89
C LEU A 112 -14.42 1.97 -4.54
N ILE A 113 -14.54 2.76 -3.48
CA ILE A 113 -15.84 3.32 -3.06
C ILE A 113 -16.36 4.27 -4.13
N LYS A 114 -15.55 5.15 -4.67
CA LYS A 114 -15.96 6.08 -5.74
C LYS A 114 -16.47 5.33 -6.97
N ASN A 115 -15.75 4.29 -7.39
CA ASN A 115 -16.15 3.51 -8.54
C ASN A 115 -17.48 2.80 -8.32
N LYS A 116 -17.70 2.28 -7.12
CA LYS A 116 -18.96 1.64 -6.79
C LYS A 116 -20.12 2.63 -6.83
N LYS A 117 -19.95 3.82 -6.25
CA LYS A 117 -20.97 4.86 -6.27
C LYS A 117 -21.27 5.32 -7.68
N LYS A 118 -20.25 5.48 -8.50
CA LYS A 118 -20.41 5.88 -9.89
C LYS A 118 -21.20 4.89 -10.70
N ASN A 119 -20.99 3.60 -10.46
CA ASN A 119 -21.65 2.53 -11.20
C ASN A 119 -23.03 2.15 -10.67
N ASN A 120 -23.38 2.63 -9.49
CA ASN A 120 -24.60 2.21 -8.81
C ASN A 120 -25.19 3.39 -8.05
N LEU A 121 -25.80 4.29 -8.79
CA LEU A 121 -26.28 5.57 -8.27
C LEU A 121 -27.31 5.42 -7.17
N VAL A 122 -28.09 4.34 -7.19
CA VAL A 122 -29.16 4.12 -6.21
C VAL A 122 -28.62 3.98 -4.80
N VAL A 123 -27.40 3.60 -4.66
CA VAL A 123 -26.80 3.34 -3.36
C VAL A 123 -26.50 4.61 -2.57
N ILE A 124 -26.54 5.73 -3.23
CA ILE A 124 -26.20 7.01 -2.62
C ILE A 124 -27.02 7.34 -1.40
N MET A 125 -28.20 6.81 -1.35
CA MET A 125 -29.15 7.14 -0.27
C MET A 125 -28.79 6.55 1.07
N ALA A 126 -27.85 5.67 1.10
CA ALA A 126 -27.44 5.07 2.37
C ALA A 126 -26.84 6.09 3.32
#